data_e560e7c6d6e421b69351dec679ea73e4
#
_entry.id   e560e7c6d6e421b69351dec679ea73e4
#
_cell.length_a   1.000
_cell.length_b   1.000
_cell.length_c   1.000
_cell.angle_alpha   90.00
_cell.angle_beta   90.00
_cell.angle_gamma   90.00
#
_symmetry.space_group_name_H-M   'P 1'
#
loop_
_entity.id
_entity.type
_entity.pdbx_description
1 polymer ?
#
loop_
_entity_poly.entity_id
_entity_poly.type
_entity_poly.pdbx_seq_one_letter_code
_entity_poly.pdbx_strand_id
1 'polypeptide(L)'
;MPSKIFNLRREFGKFFSVGALGYVVGVGGFNLLVHTQNAPFKDKPLTGSILSGVASILVAYIGNRHWTWKDRKRSGARREVTLFFIINGITLTFGVICLAISRYVLNLDSALADNISANVIGVGLGTIFRFWAYRTIVFKPH
;
A
#
# COMPACT_ATOMS: atom_id res chain seq x y z
N MET A 1 -7.10 -20.63 19.66
CA MET A 1 -6.46 -20.04 20.83
C MET A 1 -6.73 -18.55 20.87
N PRO A 2 -7.23 -18.05 22.02
CA PRO A 2 -7.57 -16.61 22.14
C PRO A 2 -6.38 -15.69 21.84
N SER A 3 -5.16 -16.11 22.22
CA SER A 3 -3.94 -15.32 21.98
C SER A 3 -3.64 -15.09 20.50
N LYS A 4 -3.90 -16.07 19.64
CA LYS A 4 -3.67 -15.93 18.20
C LYS A 4 -4.65 -14.94 17.57
N ILE A 5 -5.92 -14.99 17.96
CA ILE A 5 -6.96 -14.07 17.48
C ILE A 5 -6.64 -12.65 17.95
N PHE A 6 -6.28 -12.51 19.23
CA PHE A 6 -5.92 -11.21 19.80
C PHE A 6 -4.71 -10.60 19.08
N ASN A 7 -3.66 -11.41 18.85
CA ASN A 7 -2.48 -10.95 18.12
C ASN A 7 -2.80 -10.53 16.69
N LEU A 8 -3.69 -11.26 16.03
CA LEU A 8 -4.12 -10.95 14.67
C LEU A 8 -4.84 -9.60 14.61
N ARG A 9 -5.75 -9.34 15.54
CA ARG A 9 -6.45 -8.05 15.63
C ARG A 9 -5.47 -6.91 15.88
N ARG A 10 -4.52 -7.13 16.80
CA ARG A 10 -3.52 -6.12 17.14
C ARG A 10 -2.63 -5.81 15.94
N GLU A 11 -2.14 -6.85 15.25
CA GLU A 11 -1.33 -6.70 14.04
C GLU A 11 -2.10 -5.96 12.95
N PHE A 12 -3.36 -6.33 12.74
CA PHE A 12 -4.19 -5.69 11.71
C PHE A 12 -4.42 -4.22 12.03
N GLY A 13 -4.71 -3.89 13.29
CA GLY A 13 -4.89 -2.50 13.71
C GLY A 13 -3.64 -1.65 13.50
N LYS A 14 -2.48 -2.18 13.87
CA LYS A 14 -1.20 -1.49 13.62
C LYS A 14 -0.90 -1.36 12.14
N PHE A 15 -1.10 -2.43 11.39
CA PHE A 15 -0.92 -2.42 9.94
C PHE A 15 -1.79 -1.36 9.28
N PHE A 16 -3.06 -1.28 9.69
CA PHE A 16 -3.99 -0.30 9.12
C PHE A 16 -3.55 1.13 9.46
N SER A 17 -3.07 1.36 10.69
CA SER A 17 -2.57 2.67 11.11
C SER A 17 -1.35 3.09 10.30
N VAL A 18 -0.41 2.16 10.09
CA VAL A 18 0.78 2.42 9.27
C VAL A 18 0.38 2.69 7.82
N GLY A 19 -0.59 1.93 7.31
CA GLY A 19 -1.12 2.15 5.96
C GLY A 19 -1.73 3.53 5.79
N ALA A 20 -2.48 4.00 6.79
CA ALA A 20 -3.06 5.34 6.78
C ALA A 20 -1.96 6.41 6.76
N LEU A 21 -0.91 6.22 7.55
CA LEU A 21 0.23 7.15 7.56
C LEU A 21 0.92 7.17 6.19
N GLY A 22 1.16 6.00 5.59
CA GLY A 22 1.72 5.90 4.25
C GLY A 22 0.85 6.60 3.21
N TYR A 23 -0.47 6.46 3.32
CA TYR A 23 -1.41 7.14 2.44
C TYR A 23 -1.28 8.66 2.57
N VAL A 24 -1.20 9.17 3.80
CA VAL A 24 -1.02 10.61 4.04
C VAL A 24 0.29 11.10 3.43
N VAL A 25 1.37 10.35 3.61
CA VAL A 25 2.67 10.68 3.01
C VAL A 25 2.58 10.68 1.48
N GLY A 26 1.92 9.67 0.89
CA GLY A 26 1.77 9.57 -0.55
C GLY A 26 0.99 10.73 -1.14
N VAL A 27 -0.19 11.01 -0.59
CA VAL A 27 -1.06 12.10 -1.06
C VAL A 27 -0.43 13.46 -0.76
N GLY A 28 0.05 13.66 0.46
CA GLY A 28 0.70 14.90 0.86
C GLY A 28 1.96 15.16 0.07
N GLY A 29 2.79 14.14 -0.11
CA GLY A 29 4.01 14.24 -0.92
C GLY A 29 3.72 14.58 -2.37
N PHE A 30 2.73 13.92 -2.96
CA PHE A 30 2.32 14.22 -4.34
C PHE A 30 1.90 15.67 -4.48
N ASN A 31 1.03 16.14 -3.57
CA ASN A 31 0.55 17.52 -3.64
C ASN A 31 1.68 18.53 -3.42
N LEU A 32 2.61 18.25 -2.50
CA LEU A 32 3.76 19.13 -2.27
C LEU A 32 4.69 19.18 -3.49
N LEU A 33 4.85 18.06 -4.19
CA LEU A 33 5.77 18.00 -5.33
C LEU A 33 5.17 18.55 -6.62
N VAL A 34 3.85 18.53 -6.76
CA VAL A 34 3.17 18.82 -8.02
C VAL A 34 2.29 20.05 -7.96
N HIS A 35 1.55 20.25 -6.86
CA HIS A 35 0.47 21.25 -6.80
C HIS A 35 0.74 22.46 -5.93
N THR A 36 1.87 22.53 -5.23
CA THR A 36 2.22 23.72 -4.46
C THR A 36 2.81 24.80 -5.37
N GLN A 37 2.77 26.03 -4.89
CA GLN A 37 3.45 27.15 -5.56
C GLN A 37 4.96 26.86 -5.58
N ASN A 38 5.59 26.99 -6.73
CA ASN A 38 7.00 26.64 -6.93
C ASN A 38 7.31 25.16 -6.72
N ALA A 39 6.35 24.29 -6.99
CA ALA A 39 6.56 22.84 -6.83
C ALA A 39 7.64 22.35 -7.80
N PRO A 40 8.60 21.51 -7.35
CA PRO A 40 9.71 21.06 -8.19
C PRO A 40 9.27 20.21 -9.37
N PHE A 41 8.14 19.49 -9.26
CA PHE A 41 7.63 18.61 -10.32
C PHE A 41 6.28 19.07 -10.84
N LYS A 42 6.02 20.37 -10.82
CA LYS A 42 4.76 20.94 -11.29
C LYS A 42 4.45 20.53 -12.74
N ASP A 43 5.46 20.48 -13.58
CA ASP A 43 5.32 20.11 -14.99
C ASP A 43 5.56 18.61 -15.24
N LYS A 44 5.82 17.83 -14.18
CA LYS A 44 6.10 16.40 -14.26
C LYS A 44 5.29 15.63 -13.22
N PRO A 45 3.96 15.58 -13.36
CA PRO A 45 3.12 14.95 -12.32
C PRO A 45 3.39 13.44 -12.17
N LEU A 46 3.78 12.76 -13.25
CA LEU A 46 4.11 11.34 -13.15
C LEU A 46 5.35 11.11 -12.30
N THR A 47 6.38 11.95 -12.45
CA THR A 47 7.58 11.86 -11.64
C THR A 47 7.26 12.14 -10.17
N GLY A 48 6.46 13.17 -9.89
CA GLY A 48 6.01 13.47 -8.54
C GLY A 48 5.22 12.32 -7.92
N SER A 49 4.36 11.68 -8.69
CA SER A 49 3.58 10.52 -8.25
C SER A 49 4.48 9.33 -7.91
N ILE A 50 5.48 9.05 -8.73
CA ILE A 50 6.41 7.95 -8.48
C ILE A 50 7.22 8.21 -7.21
N LEU A 51 7.76 9.43 -7.05
CA LEU A 51 8.56 9.77 -5.88
C LEU A 51 7.73 9.71 -4.60
N SER A 52 6.51 10.25 -4.62
CA SER A 52 5.64 10.20 -3.45
C SER A 52 5.19 8.77 -3.13
N GLY A 53 4.95 7.97 -4.17
CA GLY A 53 4.62 6.56 -4.01
C GLY A 53 5.75 5.76 -3.39
N VAL A 54 6.99 5.99 -3.84
CA VAL A 54 8.17 5.34 -3.23
C VAL A 54 8.30 5.75 -1.78
N ALA A 55 8.15 7.05 -1.47
CA ALA A 55 8.22 7.54 -0.10
C ALA A 55 7.13 6.89 0.77
N SER A 56 5.91 6.77 0.26
CA SER A 56 4.80 6.12 0.94
C SER A 56 5.12 4.65 1.26
N ILE A 57 5.66 3.92 0.29
CA ILE A 57 6.01 2.51 0.48
C ILE A 57 7.13 2.36 1.52
N LEU A 58 8.13 3.24 1.48
CA LEU A 58 9.21 3.21 2.46
C LEU A 58 8.70 3.51 3.87
N VAL A 59 7.81 4.48 4.03
CA VAL A 59 7.18 4.78 5.32
C VAL A 59 6.40 3.57 5.81
N ALA A 60 5.64 2.93 4.94
CA ALA A 60 4.89 1.72 5.29
C ALA A 60 5.81 0.58 5.69
N TYR A 61 6.92 0.39 4.98
CA TYR A 61 7.89 -0.65 5.34
C TYR A 61 8.49 -0.38 6.72
N ILE A 62 8.98 0.83 6.95
CA ILE A 62 9.62 1.20 8.22
C ILE A 62 8.62 1.05 9.37
N GLY A 63 7.41 1.54 9.20
CA GLY A 63 6.37 1.43 10.22
C GLY A 63 6.01 0.00 10.54
N ASN A 64 5.85 -0.83 9.51
CA ASN A 64 5.51 -2.24 9.72
C ASN A 64 6.68 -3.01 10.33
N ARG A 65 7.91 -2.73 9.90
CA ARG A 65 9.09 -3.40 10.45
C ARG A 65 9.31 -3.05 11.91
N HIS A 66 9.18 -1.79 12.26
CA HIS A 66 9.54 -1.29 13.59
C HIS A 66 8.38 -1.23 14.57
N TRP A 67 7.13 -1.40 14.12
CA TRP A 67 5.97 -1.35 15.00
C TRP A 67 5.08 -2.57 14.84
N THR A 68 4.49 -2.78 13.66
CA THR A 68 3.49 -3.85 13.46
C THR A 68 4.09 -5.23 13.71
N TRP A 69 5.25 -5.49 13.13
CA TRP A 69 5.93 -6.79 13.23
C TRP A 69 7.35 -6.65 13.78
N LYS A 70 7.52 -5.79 14.78
CA LYS A 70 8.83 -5.56 15.39
C LYS A 70 9.45 -6.80 16.03
N ASP A 71 8.60 -7.72 16.50
CA ASP A 71 9.04 -8.92 17.20
C ASP A 71 9.38 -10.07 16.25
N ARG A 72 9.21 -9.86 14.94
CA ARG A 72 9.53 -10.87 13.94
C ARG A 72 11.02 -10.92 13.68
N LYS A 73 11.52 -12.14 13.48
CA LYS A 73 12.94 -12.34 13.15
C LYS A 73 13.28 -11.65 11.84
N ARG A 74 14.36 -10.89 11.84
CA ARG A 74 14.78 -10.16 10.65
C ARG A 74 15.46 -11.11 9.67
N SER A 75 14.93 -11.19 8.45
CA SER A 75 15.46 -12.05 7.39
C SER A 75 16.44 -11.33 6.46
N GLY A 76 16.79 -10.09 6.78
CA GLY A 76 17.67 -9.27 5.97
C GLY A 76 16.92 -8.08 5.37
N ALA A 77 17.48 -6.87 5.53
CA ALA A 77 16.83 -5.66 5.07
C ALA A 77 16.60 -5.67 3.56
N ARG A 78 17.60 -6.14 2.80
CA ARG A 78 17.51 -6.20 1.35
C ARG A 78 16.36 -7.10 0.88
N ARG A 79 16.24 -8.27 1.50
CA ARG A 79 15.15 -9.21 1.18
C ARG A 79 13.79 -8.61 1.53
N GLU A 80 13.66 -8.02 2.71
CA GLU A 80 12.40 -7.46 3.19
C GLU A 80 11.94 -6.30 2.31
N VAL A 81 12.84 -5.38 1.99
CA VAL A 81 12.52 -4.22 1.14
C VAL A 81 12.13 -4.68 -0.27
N THR A 82 12.91 -5.62 -0.84
CA THR A 82 12.63 -6.13 -2.18
C THR A 82 11.25 -6.78 -2.24
N LEU A 83 10.94 -7.66 -1.27
CA LEU A 83 9.63 -8.31 -1.22
C LEU A 83 8.51 -7.31 -0.98
N PHE A 84 8.76 -6.30 -0.17
CA PHE A 84 7.77 -5.25 0.09
C PHE A 84 7.39 -4.52 -1.20
N PHE A 85 8.37 -4.14 -2.01
CA PHE A 85 8.12 -3.49 -3.29
C PHE A 85 7.42 -4.44 -4.28
N ILE A 86 7.82 -5.71 -4.34
CA ILE A 86 7.19 -6.69 -5.23
C ILE A 86 5.72 -6.87 -4.85
N ILE A 87 5.42 -7.01 -3.57
CA ILE A 87 4.05 -7.20 -3.09
C ILE A 87 3.20 -5.97 -3.42
N ASN A 88 3.74 -4.76 -3.24
CA ASN A 88 3.02 -3.54 -3.58
C ASN A 88 2.78 -3.44 -5.10
N GLY A 89 3.73 -3.88 -5.92
CA GLY A 89 3.53 -3.95 -7.36
C GLY A 89 2.40 -4.91 -7.74
N ILE A 90 2.34 -6.07 -7.10
CA ILE A 90 1.26 -7.04 -7.32
C ILE A 90 -0.09 -6.45 -6.91
N THR A 91 -0.16 -5.73 -5.79
CA THR A 91 -1.42 -5.14 -5.34
C THR A 91 -1.90 -4.02 -6.26
N LEU A 92 -0.99 -3.26 -6.86
CA LEU A 92 -1.36 -2.29 -7.89
C LEU A 92 -2.07 -2.96 -9.05
N THR A 93 -1.63 -4.16 -9.43
CA THR A 93 -2.26 -4.95 -10.49
C THR A 93 -3.71 -5.27 -10.16
N PHE A 94 -4.04 -5.52 -8.88
CA PHE A 94 -5.44 -5.79 -8.49
C PHE A 94 -6.34 -4.60 -8.81
N GLY A 95 -5.90 -3.38 -8.53
CA GLY A 95 -6.67 -2.18 -8.86
C GLY A 95 -6.89 -2.03 -10.36
N VAL A 96 -5.84 -2.25 -11.14
CA VAL A 96 -5.91 -2.17 -12.60
C VAL A 96 -6.86 -3.24 -13.15
N ILE A 97 -6.79 -4.47 -12.64
CA ILE A 97 -7.68 -5.55 -13.08
C ILE A 97 -9.14 -5.22 -12.74
N CYS A 98 -9.40 -4.73 -11.52
CA CYS A 98 -10.75 -4.35 -11.12
C CYS A 98 -11.31 -3.24 -12.01
N LEU A 99 -10.49 -2.24 -12.32
CA LEU A 99 -10.88 -1.15 -13.21
C LEU A 99 -11.17 -1.67 -14.61
N ALA A 100 -10.32 -2.55 -15.13
CA ALA A 100 -10.49 -3.13 -16.46
C ALA A 100 -11.78 -3.96 -16.55
N ILE A 101 -12.06 -4.77 -15.53
CA ILE A 101 -13.29 -5.56 -15.49
C ILE A 101 -14.51 -4.65 -15.48
N SER A 102 -14.49 -3.62 -14.62
CA SER A 102 -15.60 -2.66 -14.54
C SER A 102 -15.83 -1.98 -15.88
N ARG A 103 -14.79 -1.51 -16.52
CA ARG A 103 -14.89 -0.69 -17.73
C ARG A 103 -15.16 -1.50 -18.98
N TYR A 104 -14.44 -2.59 -19.18
CA TYR A 104 -14.45 -3.34 -20.44
C TYR A 104 -15.36 -4.56 -20.43
N VAL A 105 -15.52 -5.21 -19.29
CA VAL A 105 -16.38 -6.40 -19.19
C VAL A 105 -17.80 -6.02 -18.80
N LEU A 106 -17.95 -5.16 -17.79
CA LEU A 106 -19.27 -4.73 -17.31
C LEU A 106 -19.78 -3.48 -17.99
N ASN A 107 -18.96 -2.84 -18.83
CA ASN A 107 -19.31 -1.62 -19.57
C ASN A 107 -19.75 -0.46 -18.67
N LEU A 108 -19.13 -0.35 -17.50
CA LEU A 108 -19.40 0.73 -16.56
C LEU A 108 -18.33 1.83 -16.75
N ASP A 109 -18.68 2.87 -17.47
CA ASP A 109 -17.73 3.92 -17.86
C ASP A 109 -17.87 5.22 -17.07
N SER A 110 -18.60 5.20 -15.96
CA SER A 110 -18.75 6.38 -15.11
C SER A 110 -17.55 6.56 -14.17
N ALA A 111 -17.28 7.81 -13.77
CA ALA A 111 -16.24 8.10 -12.79
C ALA A 111 -16.49 7.38 -11.45
N LEU A 112 -17.77 7.26 -11.07
CA LEU A 112 -18.15 6.55 -9.84
C LEU A 112 -17.78 5.07 -9.92
N ALA A 113 -18.09 4.40 -11.05
CA ALA A 113 -17.75 2.99 -11.23
C ALA A 113 -16.23 2.77 -11.22
N ASP A 114 -15.47 3.65 -11.89
CA ASP A 114 -14.02 3.57 -11.90
C ASP A 114 -13.44 3.70 -10.49
N ASN A 115 -13.94 4.65 -9.69
CA ASN A 115 -13.46 4.85 -8.33
C ASN A 115 -13.84 3.69 -7.42
N ILE A 116 -15.04 3.16 -7.53
CA ILE A 116 -15.47 2.01 -6.72
C ILE A 116 -14.61 0.79 -7.05
N SER A 117 -14.41 0.49 -8.33
CA SER A 117 -13.67 -0.69 -8.73
C SER A 117 -12.19 -0.59 -8.38
N ALA A 118 -11.54 0.53 -8.66
CA ALA A 118 -10.11 0.70 -8.41
C ALA A 118 -9.80 1.02 -6.96
N ASN A 119 -10.52 1.97 -6.36
CA ASN A 119 -10.16 2.53 -5.06
C ASN A 119 -10.88 1.87 -3.88
N VAL A 120 -11.98 1.17 -4.10
CA VAL A 120 -12.68 0.46 -3.03
C VAL A 120 -12.39 -1.04 -3.13
N ILE A 121 -12.75 -1.67 -4.24
CA ILE A 121 -12.60 -3.12 -4.40
C ILE A 121 -11.12 -3.48 -4.55
N GLY A 122 -10.41 -2.80 -5.46
CA GLY A 122 -8.99 -3.07 -5.69
C GLY A 122 -8.13 -2.83 -4.47
N VAL A 123 -8.33 -1.70 -3.79
CA VAL A 123 -7.60 -1.37 -2.57
C VAL A 123 -7.96 -2.33 -1.44
N GLY A 124 -9.24 -2.70 -1.31
CA GLY A 124 -9.67 -3.67 -0.30
C GLY A 124 -9.02 -5.02 -0.48
N LEU A 125 -9.05 -5.57 -1.71
CA LEU A 125 -8.39 -6.83 -2.03
C LEU A 125 -6.88 -6.73 -1.83
N GLY A 126 -6.28 -5.63 -2.27
CA GLY A 126 -4.86 -5.39 -2.11
C GLY A 126 -4.45 -5.30 -0.65
N THR A 127 -5.27 -4.67 0.19
CA THR A 127 -5.00 -4.54 1.62
C THR A 127 -5.00 -5.89 2.30
N ILE A 128 -5.98 -6.74 1.99
CA ILE A 128 -6.04 -8.10 2.53
C ILE A 128 -4.83 -8.91 2.10
N PHE A 129 -4.49 -8.85 0.81
CA PHE A 129 -3.32 -9.55 0.27
C PHE A 129 -2.03 -9.05 0.91
N ARG A 130 -1.86 -7.74 1.04
CA ARG A 130 -0.66 -7.16 1.65
C ARG A 130 -0.50 -7.58 3.10
N PHE A 131 -1.59 -7.54 3.87
CA PHE A 131 -1.54 -7.96 5.27
C PHE A 131 -1.07 -9.41 5.38
N TRP A 132 -1.67 -10.31 4.59
CA TRP A 132 -1.29 -11.72 4.59
C TRP A 132 0.17 -11.91 4.16
N ALA A 133 0.58 -11.26 3.07
CA ALA A 133 1.92 -11.41 2.52
C ALA A 133 2.99 -10.83 3.45
N TYR A 134 2.72 -9.67 4.05
CA TYR A 134 3.67 -9.09 5.00
C TYR A 134 3.83 -9.98 6.22
N ARG A 135 2.74 -10.48 6.73
CA ARG A 135 2.73 -11.30 7.93
C ARG A 135 3.42 -12.65 7.73
N THR A 136 3.26 -13.25 6.56
CA THR A 136 3.71 -14.63 6.32
C THR A 136 5.01 -14.72 5.50
N ILE A 137 5.28 -13.75 4.64
CA ILE A 137 6.41 -13.80 3.71
C ILE A 137 7.50 -12.79 4.07
N VAL A 138 7.14 -11.52 4.22
CA VAL A 138 8.11 -10.44 4.46
C VAL A 138 8.61 -10.49 5.89
N PHE A 139 7.71 -10.45 6.85
CA PHE A 139 8.00 -10.47 8.28
C PHE A 139 7.62 -11.84 8.85
N LYS A 140 8.44 -12.84 8.54
CA LYS A 140 8.13 -14.22 8.89
C LYS A 140 7.98 -14.41 10.39
N PRO A 141 7.04 -15.29 10.82
CA PRO A 141 6.98 -15.70 12.22
C PRO A 141 8.25 -16.49 12.61
N HIS A 142 8.58 -16.43 13.89
CA HIS A 142 9.73 -17.15 14.44
C HIS A 142 9.56 -18.66 14.37
#